data_d2459c5e329c04501db8ebd329b7b16d
#
_entry.id   d2459c5e329c04501db8ebd329b7b16d
#
_cell.length_a   1.000
_cell.length_b   1.000
_cell.length_c   1.000
_cell.angle_alpha   90.00
_cell.angle_beta   90.00
_cell.angle_gamma   90.00
#
_symmetry.space_group_name_H-M   'P 1'
#
loop_
_entity.id
_entity.type
_entity.pdbx_description
1 polymer ?
#
loop_
_entity_poly.entity_id
_entity_poly.type
_entity_poly.pdbx_seq_one_letter_code
_entity_poly.pdbx_strand_id
1 'polypeptide(L)'
;LKKQCEAQRGKEEAKKVIVAVTDAKKGAARTCADKEGYTSFIIPDNVGGRFSVLTPVGLLPIACAGFDIQQLVAGAQDMEKQCGIDTPFEENPAAVYAAIRNGLYNDGKKIEIMVNYHPKLHFVSEWWKQLYGESEGKDGKGIFPASCDFTTDLHSMGQWIQEGERTIFETVISVEEPNKKMLFPEDEENLD
;
A
#
# COMPACT_ATOMS: atom_id res chain seq x y z
N LEU A 1 -14.51 -10.01 20.01
CA LEU A 1 -13.81 -11.12 19.34
C LEU A 1 -13.49 -12.25 20.32
N LYS A 2 -12.71 -12.03 21.42
CA LYS A 2 -12.33 -13.06 22.39
C LYS A 2 -13.54 -13.86 22.90
N LYS A 3 -14.54 -13.17 23.50
CA LYS A 3 -15.75 -13.82 24.02
C LYS A 3 -16.52 -14.64 22.98
N GLN A 4 -16.58 -14.17 21.74
CA GLN A 4 -17.22 -14.92 20.65
C GLN A 4 -16.43 -16.17 20.28
N CYS A 5 -15.11 -16.07 20.19
CA CYS A 5 -14.25 -17.20 19.91
C CYS A 5 -14.33 -18.26 21.01
N GLU A 6 -14.30 -17.85 22.29
CA GLU A 6 -14.46 -18.75 23.45
C GLU A 6 -15.84 -19.41 23.50
N ALA A 7 -16.88 -18.68 23.12
CA ALA A 7 -18.24 -19.24 23.08
C ALA A 7 -18.41 -20.32 21.99
N GLN A 8 -17.71 -20.14 20.84
CA GLN A 8 -17.82 -21.09 19.74
C GLN A 8 -16.90 -22.30 19.85
N ARG A 9 -15.70 -22.13 20.44
CA ARG A 9 -14.63 -23.14 20.43
C ARG A 9 -14.28 -23.68 21.81
N GLY A 10 -14.75 -23.05 22.86
CA GLY A 10 -14.25 -23.26 24.22
C GLY A 10 -12.94 -22.49 24.47
N LYS A 11 -12.65 -22.25 25.74
CA LYS A 11 -11.55 -21.35 26.16
C LYS A 11 -10.16 -21.85 25.70
N GLU A 12 -9.91 -23.15 25.83
CA GLU A 12 -8.58 -23.71 25.48
C GLU A 12 -8.33 -23.74 23.97
N GLU A 13 -9.34 -24.06 23.17
CA GLU A 13 -9.17 -24.02 21.70
C GLU A 13 -9.12 -22.57 21.17
N ALA A 14 -9.84 -21.65 21.81
CA ALA A 14 -9.77 -20.23 21.46
C ALA A 14 -8.36 -19.66 21.61
N LYS A 15 -7.60 -20.09 22.63
CA LYS A 15 -6.20 -19.67 22.81
C LYS A 15 -5.30 -20.04 21.64
N LYS A 16 -5.54 -21.17 20.99
CA LYS A 16 -4.71 -21.66 19.88
C LYS A 16 -4.93 -20.89 18.59
N VAL A 17 -6.07 -20.23 18.42
CA VAL A 17 -6.43 -19.52 17.18
C VAL A 17 -6.43 -18.01 17.34
N ILE A 18 -6.27 -17.48 18.54
CA ILE A 18 -6.09 -16.05 18.78
C ILE A 18 -4.60 -15.75 18.73
N VAL A 19 -4.24 -14.89 17.80
CA VAL A 19 -2.86 -14.41 17.63
C VAL A 19 -2.82 -12.91 17.87
N ALA A 20 -1.84 -12.46 18.66
CA ALA A 20 -1.62 -11.05 18.93
C ALA A 20 -0.41 -10.52 18.15
N VAL A 21 -0.58 -9.42 17.45
CA VAL A 21 0.53 -8.64 16.89
C VAL A 21 0.62 -7.36 17.70
N THR A 22 1.70 -7.20 18.47
CA THR A 22 1.76 -6.14 19.48
C THR A 22 3.21 -5.79 19.87
N ASP A 23 3.36 -4.77 20.70
CA ASP A 23 4.61 -4.37 21.32
C ASP A 23 5.27 -5.54 22.08
N ALA A 24 6.62 -5.50 22.18
CA ALA A 24 7.39 -6.55 22.85
C ALA A 24 7.21 -6.59 24.37
N LYS A 25 6.94 -5.44 25.00
CA LYS A 25 7.07 -5.28 26.47
C LYS A 25 5.85 -4.64 27.14
N LYS A 26 5.07 -3.81 26.43
CA LYS A 26 4.06 -2.93 27.05
C LYS A 26 2.77 -2.83 26.23
N GLY A 27 1.75 -2.28 26.85
CA GLY A 27 0.45 -2.05 26.24
C GLY A 27 -0.59 -3.09 26.57
N ALA A 28 -1.87 -2.74 26.44
CA ALA A 28 -2.97 -3.59 26.82
C ALA A 28 -3.03 -4.93 26.06
N ALA A 29 -2.68 -4.90 24.75
CA ALA A 29 -2.64 -6.11 23.92
C ALA A 29 -1.53 -7.07 24.39
N ARG A 30 -0.32 -6.54 24.74
CA ARG A 30 0.78 -7.34 25.27
C ARG A 30 0.38 -7.99 26.61
N THR A 31 -0.13 -7.19 27.53
CA THR A 31 -0.58 -7.69 28.84
C THR A 31 -1.67 -8.78 28.68
N CYS A 32 -2.60 -8.59 27.74
CA CYS A 32 -3.63 -9.57 27.47
C CYS A 32 -3.04 -10.86 26.90
N ALA A 33 -2.15 -10.75 25.91
CA ALA A 33 -1.51 -11.91 25.29
C ALA A 33 -0.71 -12.75 26.29
N ASP A 34 0.05 -12.09 27.16
CA ASP A 34 0.83 -12.77 28.22
C ASP A 34 -0.07 -13.46 29.23
N LYS A 35 -1.11 -12.77 29.70
CA LYS A 35 -2.08 -13.31 30.68
C LYS A 35 -2.84 -14.51 30.14
N GLU A 36 -3.26 -14.46 28.89
CA GLU A 36 -4.09 -15.50 28.26
C GLU A 36 -3.27 -16.60 27.59
N GLY A 37 -1.96 -16.39 27.41
CA GLY A 37 -1.05 -17.32 26.74
C GLY A 37 -1.26 -17.39 25.24
N TYR A 38 -1.56 -16.26 24.59
CA TYR A 38 -1.75 -16.21 23.12
C TYR A 38 -0.41 -16.27 22.41
N THR A 39 -0.38 -16.93 21.26
CA THR A 39 0.70 -16.75 20.29
C THR A 39 0.82 -15.28 19.91
N SER A 40 2.03 -14.75 19.94
CA SER A 40 2.22 -13.34 19.62
C SER A 40 3.44 -13.09 18.74
N PHE A 41 3.30 -12.08 17.89
CA PHE A 41 4.36 -11.52 17.07
C PHE A 41 4.63 -10.09 17.50
N ILE A 42 5.90 -9.70 17.43
CA ILE A 42 6.36 -8.40 17.89
C ILE A 42 6.35 -7.40 16.74
N ILE A 43 5.81 -6.22 16.99
CA ILE A 43 5.96 -5.06 16.10
C ILE A 43 7.29 -4.39 16.46
N PRO A 44 8.24 -4.23 15.52
CA PRO A 44 9.49 -3.53 15.78
C PRO A 44 9.24 -2.07 16.19
N ASP A 45 9.86 -1.63 17.27
CA ASP A 45 9.68 -0.27 17.84
C ASP A 45 10.09 0.86 16.88
N ASN A 46 11.00 0.57 15.95
CA ASN A 46 11.54 1.53 14.98
C ASN A 46 10.77 1.54 13.64
N VAL A 47 9.66 0.80 13.53
CA VAL A 47 8.82 0.75 12.32
C VAL A 47 7.47 1.41 12.58
N GLY A 48 7.23 2.55 11.97
CA GLY A 48 5.95 3.24 12.03
C GLY A 48 4.83 2.49 11.30
N GLY A 49 3.56 2.77 11.67
CA GLY A 49 2.39 2.05 11.14
C GLY A 49 2.33 1.97 9.62
N ARG A 50 2.51 3.10 8.93
CA ARG A 50 2.46 3.18 7.46
C ARG A 50 3.60 2.47 6.73
N PHE A 51 4.64 2.08 7.45
CA PHE A 51 5.78 1.29 6.93
C PHE A 51 5.72 -0.19 7.33
N SER A 52 4.68 -0.63 8.03
CA SER A 52 4.68 -1.90 8.75
C SER A 52 4.17 -3.10 7.96
N VAL A 53 3.81 -2.95 6.69
CA VAL A 53 3.23 -4.04 5.87
C VAL A 53 4.15 -5.26 5.77
N LEU A 54 5.46 -5.07 5.74
CA LEU A 54 6.47 -6.15 5.71
C LEU A 54 6.90 -6.62 7.10
N THR A 55 6.19 -6.24 8.14
CA THR A 55 6.32 -6.78 9.50
C THR A 55 5.18 -7.75 9.79
N PRO A 56 5.12 -8.40 10.95
CA PRO A 56 3.98 -9.24 11.31
C PRO A 56 2.61 -8.55 11.22
N VAL A 57 2.56 -7.21 11.25
CA VAL A 57 1.32 -6.44 11.08
C VAL A 57 0.63 -6.73 9.74
N GLY A 58 1.39 -6.76 8.66
CA GLY A 58 0.86 -7.07 7.33
C GLY A 58 1.05 -8.54 6.95
N LEU A 59 2.21 -9.13 7.24
CA LEU A 59 2.54 -10.49 6.80
C LEU A 59 1.63 -11.55 7.38
N LEU A 60 1.21 -11.43 8.66
CA LEU A 60 0.31 -12.40 9.26
C LEU A 60 -1.06 -12.48 8.57
N PRO A 61 -1.81 -11.38 8.41
CA PRO A 61 -3.10 -11.44 7.71
C PRO A 61 -2.96 -11.82 6.24
N ILE A 62 -1.88 -11.41 5.55
CA ILE A 62 -1.60 -11.79 4.17
C ILE A 62 -1.39 -13.30 4.05
N ALA A 63 -0.60 -13.90 4.97
CA ALA A 63 -0.40 -15.34 5.03
C ALA A 63 -1.71 -16.10 5.35
N CYS A 64 -2.51 -15.58 6.30
CA CYS A 64 -3.81 -16.14 6.62
C CYS A 64 -4.80 -16.08 5.45
N ALA A 65 -4.66 -15.11 4.56
CA ALA A 65 -5.43 -15.01 3.33
C ALA A 65 -4.95 -15.97 2.22
N GLY A 66 -3.86 -16.72 2.45
CA GLY A 66 -3.33 -17.72 1.53
C GLY A 66 -2.35 -17.19 0.49
N PHE A 67 -1.88 -15.96 0.62
CA PHE A 67 -0.86 -15.40 -0.26
C PHE A 67 0.55 -15.83 0.14
N ASP A 68 1.43 -15.90 -0.84
CA ASP A 68 2.84 -16.24 -0.65
C ASP A 68 3.62 -15.03 -0.11
N ILE A 69 3.80 -15.00 1.20
CA ILE A 69 4.56 -13.93 1.87
C ILE A 69 6.07 -14.00 1.57
N GLN A 70 6.60 -15.16 1.15
CA GLN A 70 8.01 -15.28 0.79
C GLN A 70 8.28 -14.55 -0.51
N GLN A 71 7.41 -14.71 -1.52
CA GLN A 71 7.51 -13.94 -2.76
C GLN A 71 7.32 -12.44 -2.53
N LEU A 72 6.40 -12.05 -1.64
CA LEU A 72 6.23 -10.65 -1.29
C LEU A 72 7.50 -10.04 -0.69
N VAL A 73 8.13 -10.73 0.25
CA VAL A 73 9.39 -10.27 0.88
C VAL A 73 10.55 -10.28 -0.12
N ALA A 74 10.62 -11.29 -0.99
CA ALA A 74 11.65 -11.36 -2.05
C ALA A 74 11.56 -10.16 -3.00
N GLY A 75 10.35 -9.77 -3.42
CA GLY A 75 10.15 -8.57 -4.23
C GLY A 75 10.61 -7.28 -3.54
N ALA A 76 10.36 -7.16 -2.24
CA ALA A 76 10.87 -6.03 -1.47
C ALA A 76 12.40 -6.00 -1.38
N GLN A 77 13.04 -7.18 -1.19
CA GLN A 77 14.49 -7.30 -1.18
C GLN A 77 15.13 -6.98 -2.54
N ASP A 78 14.47 -7.33 -3.62
CA ASP A 78 14.95 -6.99 -4.96
C ASP A 78 14.85 -5.47 -5.23
N MET A 79 13.77 -4.83 -4.79
CA MET A 79 13.66 -3.39 -4.88
C MET A 79 14.65 -2.67 -3.95
N GLU A 80 14.93 -3.20 -2.76
CA GLU A 80 15.95 -2.65 -1.84
C GLU A 80 17.33 -2.58 -2.53
N LYS A 81 17.72 -3.63 -3.27
CA LYS A 81 18.99 -3.63 -4.03
C LYS A 81 19.01 -2.54 -5.11
N GLN A 82 17.89 -2.35 -5.81
CA GLN A 82 17.77 -1.34 -6.86
C GLN A 82 17.75 0.10 -6.30
N CYS A 83 17.23 0.28 -5.09
CA CYS A 83 17.11 1.58 -4.44
C CYS A 83 18.20 1.81 -3.37
N GLY A 84 19.24 0.97 -3.33
CA GLY A 84 20.33 1.07 -2.36
C GLY A 84 21.10 2.38 -2.47
N ILE A 85 21.79 2.75 -1.38
CA ILE A 85 22.56 4.01 -1.30
C ILE A 85 23.72 4.07 -2.31
N ASP A 86 24.23 2.92 -2.70
CA ASP A 86 25.34 2.79 -3.67
C ASP A 86 24.86 2.69 -5.12
N THR A 87 23.55 2.66 -5.36
CA THR A 87 22.97 2.64 -6.71
C THR A 87 23.09 4.01 -7.33
N PRO A 88 23.67 4.15 -8.55
CA PRO A 88 23.77 5.43 -9.26
C PRO A 88 22.39 6.09 -9.38
N PHE A 89 22.36 7.42 -9.33
CA PHE A 89 21.09 8.17 -9.33
C PHE A 89 20.17 7.79 -10.49
N GLU A 90 20.72 7.70 -11.69
CA GLU A 90 19.98 7.41 -12.93
C GLU A 90 19.42 5.97 -12.97
N GLU A 91 20.01 5.07 -12.19
CA GLU A 91 19.59 3.65 -12.08
C GLU A 91 18.72 3.40 -10.87
N ASN A 92 18.59 4.38 -9.97
CA ASN A 92 17.81 4.27 -8.74
C ASN A 92 16.39 4.81 -8.93
N PRO A 93 15.37 3.94 -9.11
CA PRO A 93 14.01 4.38 -9.42
C PRO A 93 13.39 5.24 -8.32
N ALA A 94 13.74 5.01 -7.05
CA ALA A 94 13.24 5.81 -5.95
C ALA A 94 13.83 7.22 -5.95
N ALA A 95 15.13 7.36 -6.25
CA ALA A 95 15.81 8.65 -6.34
C ALA A 95 15.29 9.46 -7.53
N VAL A 96 15.15 8.83 -8.70
CA VAL A 96 14.58 9.45 -9.91
C VAL A 96 13.15 9.91 -9.66
N TYR A 97 12.31 9.05 -9.07
CA TYR A 97 10.92 9.41 -8.74
C TYR A 97 10.86 10.60 -7.78
N ALA A 98 11.66 10.61 -6.73
CA ALA A 98 11.73 11.72 -5.79
C ALA A 98 12.16 13.03 -6.46
N ALA A 99 13.14 12.99 -7.37
CA ALA A 99 13.60 14.16 -8.11
C ALA A 99 12.54 14.72 -9.06
N ILE A 100 11.83 13.84 -9.79
CA ILE A 100 10.71 14.22 -10.66
C ILE A 100 9.60 14.89 -9.85
N ARG A 101 9.18 14.30 -8.74
CA ARG A 101 8.16 14.87 -7.85
C ARG A 101 8.56 16.25 -7.35
N ASN A 102 9.81 16.41 -6.91
CA ASN A 102 10.30 17.70 -6.45
C ASN A 102 10.35 18.75 -7.56
N GLY A 103 10.76 18.37 -8.76
CA GLY A 103 10.73 19.23 -9.94
C GLY A 103 9.31 19.71 -10.27
N LEU A 104 8.37 18.79 -10.35
CA LEU A 104 6.96 19.07 -10.60
C LEU A 104 6.34 19.95 -9.51
N TYR A 105 6.68 19.71 -8.24
CA TYR A 105 6.25 20.56 -7.14
C TYR A 105 6.72 22.00 -7.29
N ASN A 106 7.99 22.23 -7.68
CA ASN A 106 8.54 23.55 -7.92
C ASN A 106 7.91 24.22 -9.13
N ASP A 107 7.47 23.43 -10.10
CA ASP A 107 6.71 23.88 -11.29
C ASP A 107 5.23 24.17 -11.01
N GLY A 108 4.80 24.10 -9.75
CA GLY A 108 3.44 24.40 -9.32
C GLY A 108 2.48 23.21 -9.30
N LYS A 109 2.94 22.00 -9.60
CA LYS A 109 2.13 20.78 -9.47
C LYS A 109 2.04 20.40 -8.00
N LYS A 110 0.88 20.59 -7.41
CA LYS A 110 0.67 20.42 -5.95
C LYS A 110 -0.11 19.17 -5.58
N ILE A 111 -0.65 18.46 -6.55
CA ILE A 111 -1.46 17.27 -6.36
C ILE A 111 -0.89 16.15 -7.23
N GLU A 112 -0.57 15.04 -6.61
CA GLU A 112 -0.21 13.81 -7.31
C GLU A 112 -1.37 12.82 -7.25
N ILE A 113 -1.77 12.31 -8.40
CA ILE A 113 -2.81 11.30 -8.51
C ILE A 113 -2.16 9.95 -8.84
N MET A 114 -2.20 9.02 -7.90
CA MET A 114 -1.85 7.63 -8.17
C MET A 114 -2.98 6.97 -8.94
N VAL A 115 -2.70 6.60 -10.18
CA VAL A 115 -3.67 5.98 -11.09
C VAL A 115 -3.42 4.49 -11.21
N ASN A 116 -4.45 3.69 -11.09
CA ASN A 116 -4.40 2.28 -11.41
C ASN A 116 -5.58 1.85 -12.31
N TYR A 117 -5.35 0.85 -13.16
CA TYR A 117 -6.36 0.24 -14.02
C TYR A 117 -6.83 -1.14 -13.52
N HIS A 118 -6.23 -1.61 -12.42
CA HIS A 118 -6.57 -2.88 -11.81
C HIS A 118 -7.28 -2.68 -10.48
N PRO A 119 -8.57 -3.02 -10.35
CA PRO A 119 -9.33 -2.82 -9.11
C PRO A 119 -8.69 -3.47 -7.88
N LYS A 120 -7.89 -4.52 -8.07
CA LYS A 120 -7.14 -5.18 -6.98
C LYS A 120 -6.03 -4.30 -6.38
N LEU A 121 -5.58 -3.27 -7.11
CA LEU A 121 -4.56 -2.33 -6.64
C LEU A 121 -5.14 -1.13 -5.89
N HIS A 122 -6.45 -1.03 -5.77
CA HIS A 122 -7.11 0.04 -5.02
C HIS A 122 -6.47 0.27 -3.66
N PHE A 123 -6.32 -0.76 -2.84
CA PHE A 123 -5.73 -0.62 -1.51
C PHE A 123 -4.21 -0.36 -1.51
N VAL A 124 -3.51 -0.62 -2.60
CA VAL A 124 -2.11 -0.18 -2.77
C VAL A 124 -2.08 1.34 -2.89
N SER A 125 -2.98 1.93 -3.68
CA SER A 125 -3.13 3.38 -3.79
C SER A 125 -3.57 4.03 -2.47
N GLU A 126 -4.47 3.39 -1.71
CA GLU A 126 -4.89 3.85 -0.38
C GLU A 126 -3.72 3.85 0.62
N TRP A 127 -2.90 2.81 0.61
CA TRP A 127 -1.68 2.74 1.42
C TRP A 127 -0.67 3.82 1.00
N TRP A 128 -0.46 4.02 -0.29
CA TRP A 128 0.42 5.07 -0.81
C TRP A 128 -0.04 6.48 -0.35
N LYS A 129 -1.34 6.76 -0.35
CA LYS A 129 -1.89 8.03 0.18
C LYS A 129 -1.55 8.21 1.66
N GLN A 130 -1.71 7.19 2.48
CA GLN A 130 -1.35 7.25 3.90
C GLN A 130 0.16 7.47 4.07
N LEU A 131 0.99 6.75 3.30
CA LEU A 131 2.43 6.85 3.35
C LEU A 131 2.91 8.29 3.13
N TYR A 132 2.45 8.93 2.07
CA TYR A 132 2.82 10.31 1.74
C TYR A 132 2.06 11.34 2.57
N GLY A 133 0.77 11.18 2.77
CA GLY A 133 -0.05 12.12 3.53
C GLY A 133 0.39 12.29 4.98
N GLU A 134 0.85 11.22 5.63
CA GLU A 134 1.40 11.29 6.98
C GLU A 134 2.89 11.68 7.02
N SER A 135 3.61 11.57 5.91
CA SER A 135 5.05 11.86 5.85
C SER A 135 5.33 13.28 5.39
N GLU A 136 4.58 13.78 4.46
CA GLU A 136 4.68 15.14 3.89
C GLU A 136 3.68 16.11 4.56
N GLY A 137 3.43 17.28 3.98
CA GLY A 137 2.47 18.24 4.50
C GLY A 137 2.95 18.95 5.77
N LYS A 138 4.23 19.34 5.82
CA LYS A 138 4.86 20.05 6.93
C LYS A 138 5.28 21.46 6.48
N ASP A 139 5.27 22.41 7.41
CA ASP A 139 5.68 23.80 7.17
C ASP A 139 4.95 24.48 5.99
N GLY A 140 3.68 24.13 5.76
CA GLY A 140 2.90 24.62 4.64
C GLY A 140 3.36 24.12 3.25
N LYS A 141 4.14 23.04 3.19
CA LYS A 141 4.69 22.45 1.99
C LYS A 141 4.25 21.00 1.84
N GLY A 142 4.38 20.48 0.62
CA GLY A 142 4.12 19.08 0.30
C GLY A 142 3.16 18.91 -0.87
N ILE A 143 3.25 17.76 -1.52
CA ILE A 143 2.35 17.34 -2.59
C ILE A 143 1.16 16.61 -1.96
N PHE A 144 -0.06 16.99 -2.33
CA PHE A 144 -1.27 16.31 -1.84
C PHE A 144 -1.43 14.96 -2.57
N PRO A 145 -1.43 13.83 -1.86
CA PRO A 145 -1.60 12.52 -2.48
C PRO A 145 -3.09 12.21 -2.68
N ALA A 146 -3.47 11.99 -3.93
CA ALA A 146 -4.79 11.51 -4.34
C ALA A 146 -4.67 10.19 -5.08
N SER A 147 -5.78 9.49 -5.32
CA SER A 147 -5.79 8.29 -6.17
C SER A 147 -7.06 8.22 -7.01
N CYS A 148 -6.96 7.58 -8.18
CA CYS A 148 -8.08 7.27 -9.06
C CYS A 148 -7.99 5.83 -9.56
N ASP A 149 -9.15 5.17 -9.61
CA ASP A 149 -9.32 3.85 -10.22
C ASP A 149 -9.88 4.03 -11.63
N PHE A 150 -9.02 4.00 -12.61
CA PHE A 150 -9.43 4.12 -14.01
C PHE A 150 -9.92 2.76 -14.54
N THR A 151 -10.91 2.77 -15.40
CA THR A 151 -11.60 3.87 -16.10
C THR A 151 -12.76 4.49 -15.31
N THR A 152 -13.16 3.89 -14.19
CA THR A 152 -14.36 4.32 -13.43
C THR A 152 -14.28 5.80 -13.07
N ASP A 153 -13.16 6.24 -12.51
CA ASP A 153 -12.99 7.63 -12.07
C ASP A 153 -12.78 8.64 -13.21
N LEU A 154 -12.63 8.19 -14.45
CA LEU A 154 -12.69 9.10 -15.59
C LEU A 154 -14.09 9.71 -15.77
N HIS A 155 -15.14 9.01 -15.35
CA HIS A 155 -16.51 9.55 -15.37
C HIS A 155 -16.74 10.63 -14.31
N SER A 156 -15.95 10.65 -13.24
CA SER A 156 -16.07 11.65 -12.18
C SER A 156 -14.99 12.74 -12.25
N MET A 157 -13.78 12.40 -12.63
CA MET A 157 -12.61 13.28 -12.57
C MET A 157 -12.02 13.65 -13.93
N GLY A 158 -12.43 12.94 -14.99
CA GLY A 158 -11.83 13.08 -16.32
C GLY A 158 -11.89 14.50 -16.87
N GLN A 159 -13.03 15.19 -16.73
CA GLN A 159 -13.19 16.57 -17.18
C GLN A 159 -12.20 17.51 -16.48
N TRP A 160 -12.05 17.37 -15.16
CA TRP A 160 -11.14 18.22 -14.40
C TRP A 160 -9.67 17.92 -14.72
N ILE A 161 -9.32 16.64 -14.87
CA ILE A 161 -7.99 16.22 -15.29
C ILE A 161 -7.65 16.79 -16.67
N GLN A 162 -8.61 16.75 -17.60
CA GLN A 162 -8.44 17.20 -18.99
C GLN A 162 -8.30 18.73 -19.12
N GLU A 163 -9.18 19.50 -18.48
CA GLU A 163 -9.31 20.95 -18.72
C GLU A 163 -9.24 21.79 -17.44
N GLY A 164 -9.10 21.19 -16.26
CA GLY A 164 -9.00 21.91 -15.01
C GLY A 164 -7.68 22.63 -14.83
N GLU A 165 -7.47 23.18 -13.67
CA GLU A 165 -6.25 23.87 -13.29
C GLU A 165 -5.02 22.94 -13.36
N ARG A 166 -3.92 23.42 -13.94
CA ARG A 166 -2.72 22.60 -14.20
C ARG A 166 -1.87 22.35 -12.94
N THR A 167 -2.49 22.06 -11.81
CA THR A 167 -1.84 21.80 -10.51
C THR A 167 -1.63 20.32 -10.20
N ILE A 168 -2.12 19.43 -11.06
CA ILE A 168 -1.99 17.98 -10.89
C ILE A 168 -0.91 17.39 -11.80
N PHE A 169 -0.41 16.22 -11.40
CA PHE A 169 0.28 15.25 -12.26
C PHE A 169 -0.14 13.83 -11.85
N GLU A 170 0.06 12.89 -12.74
CA GLU A 170 -0.35 11.51 -12.56
C GLU A 170 0.86 10.60 -12.48
N THR A 171 0.81 9.64 -11.55
CA THR A 171 1.71 8.49 -11.47
C THR A 171 0.90 7.23 -11.72
N VAL A 172 1.16 6.57 -12.85
CA VAL A 172 0.36 5.43 -13.31
C VAL A 172 1.03 4.12 -12.95
N ILE A 173 0.29 3.23 -12.26
CA ILE A 173 0.74 1.87 -12.01
C ILE A 173 0.41 1.00 -13.23
N SER A 174 1.44 0.51 -13.92
CA SER A 174 1.30 -0.43 -15.02
C SER A 174 1.54 -1.86 -14.56
N VAL A 175 0.66 -2.77 -14.93
CA VAL A 175 0.82 -4.22 -14.69
C VAL A 175 1.21 -4.88 -16.00
N GLU A 176 2.45 -5.30 -16.11
CA GLU A 176 3.01 -5.89 -17.35
C GLU A 176 2.38 -7.25 -17.67
N GLU A 177 2.24 -8.10 -16.66
CA GLU A 177 1.69 -9.45 -16.81
C GLU A 177 0.48 -9.68 -15.91
N PRO A 178 -0.74 -9.35 -16.38
CA PRO A 178 -1.94 -9.65 -15.62
C PRO A 178 -2.22 -11.14 -15.59
N ASN A 179 -2.71 -11.67 -14.47
CA ASN A 179 -3.04 -13.09 -14.30
C ASN A 179 -4.07 -13.62 -15.32
N LYS A 180 -4.88 -12.75 -15.87
CA LYS A 180 -5.87 -13.05 -16.92
C LYS A 180 -5.90 -11.92 -17.92
N LYS A 181 -5.88 -12.28 -19.20
CA LYS A 181 -6.07 -11.35 -20.31
C LYS A 181 -7.44 -11.62 -20.93
N MET A 182 -8.21 -10.58 -21.11
CA MET A 182 -9.44 -10.60 -21.90
C MET A 182 -9.25 -9.62 -23.05
N LEU A 183 -9.31 -10.13 -24.26
CA LEU A 183 -9.21 -9.29 -25.46
C LEU A 183 -10.62 -8.86 -25.85
N PHE A 184 -10.76 -7.60 -26.21
CA PHE A 184 -11.95 -7.17 -26.94
C PHE A 184 -11.88 -7.77 -28.35
N PRO A 185 -12.97 -8.36 -28.87
CA PRO A 185 -13.01 -8.77 -30.27
C PRO A 185 -12.80 -7.55 -31.18
N GLU A 186 -12.15 -7.76 -32.32
CA GLU A 186 -12.10 -6.74 -33.36
C GLU A 186 -13.53 -6.51 -33.85
N ASP A 187 -13.94 -5.25 -33.87
CA ASP A 187 -15.22 -4.86 -34.44
C ASP A 187 -15.06 -4.72 -35.96
N GLU A 188 -15.58 -5.67 -36.71
CA GLU A 188 -15.47 -5.69 -38.18
C GLU A 188 -16.33 -4.58 -38.83
N GLU A 189 -17.29 -4.01 -38.10
CA GLU A 189 -18.25 -3.05 -38.65
C GLU A 189 -17.95 -1.59 -38.32
N ASN A 190 -16.98 -1.32 -37.42
CA ASN A 190 -16.59 0.03 -37.01
C ASN A 190 -17.80 0.97 -36.83
N LEU A 191 -18.66 0.68 -35.84
CA LEU A 191 -19.96 1.32 -35.63
C LEU A 191 -19.87 2.70 -34.92
N ASP A 192 -18.74 3.40 -34.96
CA ASP A 192 -18.56 4.77 -34.42
C ASP A 192 -19.06 5.84 -35.42
#